data_6c3902461153eda64effe17ea6d68ee7
#
_entry.id   6c3902461153eda64effe17ea6d68ee7
#
_cell.length_a   1.000
_cell.length_b   1.000
_cell.length_c   1.000
_cell.angle_alpha   90.00
_cell.angle_beta   90.00
_cell.angle_gamma   90.00
#
_symmetry.space_group_name_H-M   'P 1'
#
loop_
_entity.id
_entity.type
_entity.pdbx_description
1 polymer ?
#
loop_
_entity_poly.entity_id
_entity_poly.type
_entity_poly.pdbx_seq_one_letter_code
_entity_poly.pdbx_strand_id
1 'polypeptide(L)'
;MTELVGRTRARCVETLSLDSTGTRNALSAALVAELSAALAECGKDPDVRAVVLTHTGTTFCAGADLRDPPDPDALVALLRQLIELPRPVVARVTGHVRAGGLGLLAACDLAAASATASFAFTEVRIGVAPAVISLPLLPRTDPRALARYYLTGERFDPAEAVRLGLLTVTADDVDEALAPVLDGLRRSAPQALAETKRLLTARVLETFDRDAASLTALSARLFSTDQAREGMTAFLERRDAAWVV
;
A
#
# COMPACT_ATOMS: atom_id res chain seq x y z
N MET A 1 6.15 0.63 -24.60
CA MET A 1 6.27 0.25 -23.18
C MET A 1 4.91 -0.24 -22.73
N THR A 2 4.84 -1.32 -22.01
CA THR A 2 3.56 -1.83 -21.48
C THR A 2 3.14 -0.90 -20.33
N GLU A 3 1.92 -0.43 -20.32
CA GLU A 3 1.31 0.36 -19.25
C GLU A 3 1.21 -0.52 -18.00
N LEU A 4 1.72 -0.03 -16.86
CA LEU A 4 1.75 -0.76 -15.58
C LEU A 4 0.62 -0.33 -14.64
N VAL A 5 -0.05 0.80 -14.95
CA VAL A 5 -1.18 1.34 -14.21
C VAL A 5 -2.32 1.62 -15.16
N GLY A 6 -3.24 0.67 -15.26
CA GLY A 6 -4.47 0.84 -16.05
C GLY A 6 -5.38 1.91 -15.44
N ARG A 7 -6.08 2.68 -16.29
CA ARG A 7 -6.93 3.78 -15.86
C ARG A 7 -8.33 3.68 -16.46
N THR A 8 -9.34 3.84 -15.61
CA THR A 8 -10.73 3.94 -16.05
C THR A 8 -11.47 4.97 -15.18
N ARG A 9 -12.45 5.65 -15.77
CA ARG A 9 -13.27 6.64 -15.05
C ARG A 9 -14.75 6.33 -15.17
N ALA A 10 -15.44 6.37 -14.05
CA ALA A 10 -16.88 6.24 -13.99
C ALA A 10 -17.48 7.23 -12.98
N ARG A 11 -18.40 8.10 -13.45
CA ARG A 11 -19.10 9.06 -12.58
C ARG A 11 -18.18 9.82 -11.62
N CYS A 12 -17.15 10.49 -12.13
CA CYS A 12 -16.15 11.26 -11.37
C CYS A 12 -15.32 10.46 -10.34
N VAL A 13 -15.27 9.14 -10.44
CA VAL A 13 -14.33 8.29 -9.71
C VAL A 13 -13.31 7.75 -10.72
N GLU A 14 -12.04 8.04 -10.49
CA GLU A 14 -10.93 7.48 -11.26
C GLU A 14 -10.48 6.18 -10.62
N THR A 15 -10.39 5.11 -11.40
CA THR A 15 -9.85 3.82 -10.96
C THR A 15 -8.45 3.65 -11.53
N LEU A 16 -7.48 3.46 -10.67
CA LEU A 16 -6.09 3.14 -10.99
C LEU A 16 -5.85 1.67 -10.65
N SER A 17 -5.55 0.87 -11.66
CA SER A 17 -5.35 -0.57 -11.52
C SER A 17 -3.88 -0.92 -11.68
N LEU A 18 -3.24 -1.44 -10.65
CA LEU A 18 -1.90 -2.03 -10.78
C LEU A 18 -1.97 -3.22 -11.73
N ASP A 19 -1.25 -3.16 -12.85
CA ASP A 19 -1.35 -4.14 -13.95
C ASP A 19 0.03 -4.68 -14.39
N SER A 20 0.77 -5.19 -13.44
CA SER A 20 2.03 -5.91 -13.64
C SER A 20 1.91 -7.35 -13.13
N THR A 21 0.97 -8.11 -13.70
CA THR A 21 0.63 -9.47 -13.23
C THR A 21 1.80 -10.45 -13.30
N GLY A 22 2.72 -10.27 -14.24
CA GLY A 22 3.94 -11.08 -14.37
C GLY A 22 4.87 -11.01 -13.15
N THR A 23 4.89 -9.87 -12.45
CA THR A 23 5.61 -9.68 -11.18
C THR A 23 4.68 -9.72 -9.97
N ARG A 24 3.39 -10.02 -10.17
CA ARG A 24 2.34 -9.94 -9.13
C ARG A 24 2.24 -8.53 -8.54
N ASN A 25 2.30 -7.52 -9.40
CA ASN A 25 2.24 -6.11 -9.03
C ASN A 25 3.31 -5.70 -8.01
N ALA A 26 4.51 -6.28 -8.11
CA ALA A 26 5.64 -5.86 -7.31
C ALA A 26 6.04 -4.42 -7.64
N LEU A 27 6.40 -3.65 -6.62
CA LEU A 27 6.78 -2.25 -6.74
C LEU A 27 8.17 -2.16 -7.37
N SER A 28 8.22 -2.01 -8.69
CA SER A 28 9.41 -1.60 -9.43
C SER A 28 9.52 -0.07 -9.47
N ALA A 29 10.69 0.46 -9.82
CA ALA A 29 10.87 1.89 -10.04
C ALA A 29 9.89 2.44 -11.08
N ALA A 30 9.64 1.70 -12.15
CA ALA A 30 8.70 2.08 -13.21
C ALA A 30 7.24 2.13 -12.72
N LEU A 31 6.78 1.12 -11.96
CA LEU A 31 5.42 1.08 -11.42
C LEU A 31 5.19 2.24 -10.43
N VAL A 32 6.17 2.51 -9.55
CA VAL A 32 6.12 3.62 -8.59
C VAL A 32 6.01 4.96 -9.32
N ALA A 33 6.82 5.17 -10.35
CA ALA A 33 6.81 6.41 -11.13
C ALA A 33 5.47 6.60 -11.88
N GLU A 34 4.95 5.55 -12.52
CA GLU A 34 3.71 5.61 -13.27
C GLU A 34 2.49 5.84 -12.38
N LEU A 35 2.41 5.15 -11.23
CA LEU A 35 1.36 5.38 -10.24
C LEU A 35 1.42 6.80 -9.67
N SER A 36 2.63 7.30 -9.37
CA SER A 36 2.82 8.67 -8.88
C SER A 36 2.36 9.71 -9.91
N ALA A 37 2.68 9.51 -11.20
CA ALA A 37 2.22 10.39 -12.27
C ALA A 37 0.68 10.37 -12.39
N ALA A 38 0.06 9.18 -12.38
CA ALA A 38 -1.39 9.04 -12.45
C ALA A 38 -2.12 9.72 -11.27
N LEU A 39 -1.58 9.58 -10.05
CA LEU A 39 -2.11 10.27 -8.86
C LEU A 39 -1.97 11.79 -8.96
N ALA A 40 -0.85 12.29 -9.48
CA ALA A 40 -0.65 13.72 -9.67
C ALA A 40 -1.66 14.33 -10.65
N GLU A 41 -2.01 13.60 -11.71
CA GLU A 41 -3.07 14.00 -12.65
C GLU A 41 -4.45 13.99 -11.98
N CYS A 42 -4.79 12.94 -11.22
CA CYS A 42 -6.05 12.88 -10.47
C CYS A 42 -6.20 14.05 -9.48
N GLY A 43 -5.10 14.47 -8.85
CA GLY A 43 -5.10 15.61 -7.92
C GLY A 43 -5.40 16.95 -8.57
N LYS A 44 -4.98 17.13 -9.83
CA LYS A 44 -5.18 18.38 -10.61
C LYS A 44 -6.55 18.44 -11.32
N ASP A 45 -7.16 17.27 -11.57
CA ASP A 45 -8.39 17.19 -12.34
C ASP A 45 -9.61 17.55 -11.47
N PRO A 46 -10.34 18.64 -11.77
CA PRO A 46 -11.51 19.06 -11.00
C PRO A 46 -12.69 18.09 -11.13
N ASP A 47 -12.72 17.26 -12.17
CA ASP A 47 -13.79 16.28 -12.41
C ASP A 47 -13.58 14.99 -11.62
N VAL A 48 -12.39 14.77 -11.03
CA VAL A 48 -12.13 13.64 -10.14
C VAL A 48 -12.59 13.94 -8.73
N ARG A 49 -13.50 13.12 -8.21
CA ARG A 49 -14.04 13.24 -6.84
C ARG A 49 -13.35 12.31 -5.87
N ALA A 50 -12.98 11.13 -6.33
CA ALA A 50 -12.27 10.11 -5.56
C ALA A 50 -11.42 9.25 -6.50
N VAL A 51 -10.42 8.59 -5.93
CA VAL A 51 -9.57 7.61 -6.61
C VAL A 51 -9.82 6.23 -5.99
N VAL A 52 -10.06 5.22 -6.81
CA VAL A 52 -10.01 3.81 -6.41
C VAL A 52 -8.67 3.24 -6.84
N LEU A 53 -7.88 2.76 -5.90
CA LEU A 53 -6.66 2.01 -6.16
C LEU A 53 -6.97 0.51 -6.09
N THR A 54 -6.78 -0.19 -7.18
CA THR A 54 -7.06 -1.62 -7.30
C THR A 54 -5.96 -2.35 -8.08
N HIS A 55 -6.22 -3.57 -8.52
CA HIS A 55 -5.24 -4.39 -9.21
C HIS A 55 -5.90 -5.36 -10.20
N THR A 56 -5.12 -5.83 -11.16
CA THR A 56 -5.42 -7.01 -11.97
C THR A 56 -4.72 -8.25 -11.38
N GLY A 57 -5.18 -9.44 -11.75
CA GLY A 57 -4.64 -10.71 -11.27
C GLY A 57 -5.03 -11.03 -9.82
N THR A 58 -4.30 -11.95 -9.19
CA THR A 58 -4.61 -12.51 -7.84
C THR A 58 -3.91 -11.81 -6.69
N THR A 59 -3.10 -10.82 -6.96
CA THR A 59 -2.28 -10.13 -5.96
C THR A 59 -2.40 -8.62 -6.16
N PHE A 60 -2.81 -7.92 -5.12
CA PHE A 60 -2.84 -6.46 -5.12
C PHE A 60 -1.43 -5.91 -5.29
N CYS A 61 -0.50 -6.35 -4.42
CA CYS A 61 0.90 -6.00 -4.53
C CYS A 61 1.75 -7.03 -3.76
N ALA A 62 2.82 -7.51 -4.38
CA ALA A 62 3.74 -8.49 -3.79
C ALA A 62 4.86 -7.86 -2.94
N GLY A 63 4.89 -6.54 -2.76
CA GLY A 63 5.98 -5.80 -2.10
C GLY A 63 6.96 -5.21 -3.11
N ALA A 64 8.17 -4.86 -2.69
CA ALA A 64 9.20 -4.34 -3.58
C ALA A 64 9.61 -5.40 -4.61
N ASP A 65 9.88 -4.98 -5.84
CA ASP A 65 10.53 -5.86 -6.83
C ASP A 65 11.98 -6.05 -6.41
N LEU A 66 12.34 -7.26 -5.98
CA LEU A 66 13.69 -7.57 -5.49
C LEU A 66 14.75 -7.56 -6.61
N ARG A 67 14.35 -7.53 -7.87
CA ARG A 67 15.27 -7.45 -9.03
C ARG A 67 15.49 -6.02 -9.50
N ASP A 68 14.50 -5.16 -9.28
CA ASP A 68 14.50 -3.74 -9.66
C ASP A 68 13.77 -2.92 -8.57
N PRO A 69 14.31 -2.89 -7.33
CA PRO A 69 13.63 -2.23 -6.22
C PRO A 69 13.55 -0.72 -6.48
N PRO A 70 12.42 -0.09 -6.09
CA PRO A 70 12.33 1.36 -6.16
C PRO A 70 13.30 1.99 -5.16
N ASP A 71 13.76 3.20 -5.47
CA ASP A 71 14.43 4.04 -4.50
C ASP A 71 13.53 4.20 -3.26
N PRO A 72 14.02 3.97 -2.03
CA PRO A 72 13.25 4.15 -0.81
C PRO A 72 12.62 5.55 -0.69
N ASP A 73 13.31 6.61 -1.12
CA ASP A 73 12.77 7.97 -1.12
C ASP A 73 11.61 8.13 -2.11
N ALA A 74 11.68 7.48 -3.28
CA ALA A 74 10.57 7.46 -4.24
C ALA A 74 9.34 6.74 -3.67
N LEU A 75 9.54 5.64 -2.93
CA LEU A 75 8.45 4.96 -2.24
C LEU A 75 7.86 5.83 -1.13
N VAL A 76 8.67 6.49 -0.31
CA VAL A 76 8.20 7.45 0.70
C VAL A 76 7.38 8.56 0.05
N ALA A 77 7.88 9.14 -1.05
CA ALA A 77 7.18 10.20 -1.79
C ALA A 77 5.82 9.72 -2.32
N LEU A 78 5.73 8.50 -2.87
CA LEU A 78 4.47 7.92 -3.34
C LEU A 78 3.47 7.72 -2.19
N LEU A 79 3.90 7.16 -1.05
CA LEU A 79 3.05 6.95 0.11
C LEU A 79 2.54 8.29 0.67
N ARG A 80 3.42 9.28 0.76
CA ARG A 80 3.06 10.64 1.17
C ARG A 80 2.07 11.28 0.18
N GLN A 81 2.28 11.11 -1.11
CA GLN A 81 1.39 11.62 -2.16
C GLN A 81 -0.02 11.06 -2.05
N LEU A 82 -0.20 9.77 -1.76
CA LEU A 82 -1.51 9.15 -1.51
C LEU A 82 -2.24 9.83 -0.34
N ILE A 83 -1.51 10.14 0.72
CA ILE A 83 -2.05 10.75 1.94
C ILE A 83 -2.38 12.23 1.71
N GLU A 84 -1.54 12.97 0.98
CA GLU A 84 -1.72 14.41 0.71
C GLU A 84 -2.67 14.69 -0.46
N LEU A 85 -2.98 13.69 -1.30
CA LEU A 85 -3.85 13.88 -2.46
C LEU A 85 -5.16 14.56 -2.05
N PRO A 86 -5.57 15.69 -2.67
CA PRO A 86 -6.79 16.40 -2.29
C PRO A 86 -8.07 15.70 -2.78
N ARG A 87 -7.99 14.39 -2.93
CA ARG A 87 -9.07 13.47 -3.28
C ARG A 87 -8.99 12.26 -2.36
N PRO A 88 -10.10 11.76 -1.80
CA PRO A 88 -10.10 10.48 -1.09
C PRO A 88 -9.59 9.36 -1.98
N VAL A 89 -8.73 8.50 -1.41
CA VAL A 89 -8.22 7.29 -2.05
C VAL A 89 -8.82 6.08 -1.36
N VAL A 90 -9.47 5.22 -2.12
CA VAL A 90 -10.14 4.00 -1.65
C VAL A 90 -9.40 2.79 -2.22
N ALA A 91 -8.83 1.95 -1.38
CA ALA A 91 -8.26 0.69 -1.81
C ALA A 91 -9.36 -0.36 -1.99
N ARG A 92 -9.40 -0.98 -3.17
CA ARG A 92 -10.25 -2.13 -3.52
C ARG A 92 -9.35 -3.34 -3.73
N VAL A 93 -9.41 -4.30 -2.83
CA VAL A 93 -8.48 -5.44 -2.77
C VAL A 93 -9.24 -6.75 -2.93
N THR A 94 -9.00 -7.45 -4.03
CA THR A 94 -9.58 -8.79 -4.30
C THR A 94 -8.54 -9.90 -4.24
N GLY A 95 -7.30 -9.58 -3.87
CA GLY A 95 -6.16 -10.49 -3.87
C GLY A 95 -5.23 -10.31 -2.68
N HIS A 96 -4.06 -10.91 -2.77
CA HIS A 96 -3.09 -10.92 -1.68
C HIS A 96 -2.29 -9.61 -1.61
N VAL A 97 -1.91 -9.20 -0.39
CA VAL A 97 -1.09 -8.00 -0.14
C VAL A 97 0.15 -8.40 0.68
N ARG A 98 1.33 -8.00 0.23
CA ARG A 98 2.60 -8.35 0.89
C ARG A 98 3.49 -7.12 1.03
N ALA A 99 4.21 -7.05 2.13
CA ALA A 99 5.31 -6.10 2.36
C ALA A 99 4.95 -4.66 1.95
N GLY A 100 5.68 -4.05 1.01
CA GLY A 100 5.43 -2.70 0.50
C GLY A 100 3.99 -2.43 0.05
N GLY A 101 3.24 -3.46 -0.40
CA GLY A 101 1.82 -3.34 -0.73
C GLY A 101 0.94 -2.97 0.46
N LEU A 102 1.34 -3.37 1.68
CA LEU A 102 0.66 -2.96 2.91
C LEU A 102 0.87 -1.47 3.21
N GLY A 103 2.01 -0.92 2.79
CA GLY A 103 2.26 0.52 2.83
C GLY A 103 1.32 1.29 1.91
N LEU A 104 1.11 0.84 0.66
CA LEU A 104 0.13 1.43 -0.26
C LEU A 104 -1.29 1.38 0.35
N LEU A 105 -1.67 0.21 0.89
CA LEU A 105 -2.97 -0.01 1.50
C LEU A 105 -3.20 0.95 2.68
N ALA A 106 -2.21 1.06 3.58
CA ALA A 106 -2.27 1.93 4.75
C ALA A 106 -2.23 3.43 4.39
N ALA A 107 -1.69 3.79 3.22
CA ALA A 107 -1.69 5.17 2.73
C ALA A 107 -3.04 5.59 2.14
N CYS A 108 -3.92 4.65 1.78
CA CYS A 108 -5.28 4.94 1.34
C CYS A 108 -6.15 5.43 2.53
N ASP A 109 -7.19 6.21 2.23
CA ASP A 109 -8.10 6.75 3.26
C ASP A 109 -9.10 5.71 3.75
N LEU A 110 -9.52 4.84 2.85
CA LEU A 110 -10.46 3.74 3.09
C LEU A 110 -9.93 2.50 2.38
N ALA A 111 -10.20 1.33 2.94
CA ALA A 111 -9.77 0.08 2.34
C ALA A 111 -10.82 -1.02 2.54
N ALA A 112 -11.20 -1.67 1.45
CA ALA A 112 -12.05 -2.84 1.47
C ALA A 112 -11.34 -4.03 0.82
N ALA A 113 -11.48 -5.20 1.40
CA ALA A 113 -10.89 -6.42 0.87
C ALA A 113 -11.89 -7.58 0.79
N SER A 114 -11.68 -8.44 -0.23
CA SER A 114 -12.38 -9.72 -0.31
C SER A 114 -12.05 -10.60 0.90
N ALA A 115 -13.04 -11.37 1.36
CA ALA A 115 -12.87 -12.36 2.42
C ALA A 115 -11.79 -13.42 2.09
N THR A 116 -11.44 -13.60 0.81
CA THR A 116 -10.40 -14.52 0.35
C THR A 116 -9.00 -13.91 0.27
N ALA A 117 -8.86 -12.60 0.50
CA ALA A 117 -7.56 -11.92 0.51
C ALA A 117 -6.68 -12.42 1.67
N SER A 118 -5.40 -12.15 1.61
CA SER A 118 -4.49 -12.40 2.74
C SER A 118 -3.36 -11.39 2.77
N PHE A 119 -2.85 -11.13 3.96
CA PHE A 119 -1.89 -10.09 4.26
C PHE A 119 -0.66 -10.68 4.95
N ALA A 120 0.53 -10.13 4.72
CA ALA A 120 1.73 -10.47 5.50
C ALA A 120 2.82 -9.41 5.35
N PHE A 121 3.48 -9.09 6.47
CA PHE A 121 4.70 -8.29 6.54
C PHE A 121 5.89 -9.24 6.42
N THR A 122 6.33 -9.49 5.19
CA THR A 122 7.34 -10.54 4.92
C THR A 122 8.77 -10.06 5.06
N GLU A 123 9.00 -8.81 5.39
CA GLU A 123 10.30 -8.15 5.45
C GLU A 123 11.28 -8.88 6.37
N VAL A 124 10.86 -9.25 7.57
CA VAL A 124 11.74 -9.93 8.54
C VAL A 124 12.22 -11.31 8.05
N ARG A 125 11.44 -11.94 7.17
CA ARG A 125 11.80 -13.26 6.60
C ARG A 125 12.87 -13.18 5.52
N ILE A 126 13.12 -11.98 4.99
CA ILE A 126 14.17 -11.74 4.00
C ILE A 126 15.30 -10.86 4.56
N GLY A 127 15.41 -10.77 5.88
CA GLY A 127 16.52 -10.07 6.56
C GLY A 127 16.40 -8.55 6.59
N VAL A 128 15.22 -7.97 6.33
CA VAL A 128 14.98 -6.54 6.43
C VAL A 128 13.82 -6.22 7.38
N ALA A 129 13.61 -4.95 7.69
CA ALA A 129 12.49 -4.49 8.49
C ALA A 129 11.47 -3.73 7.62
N PRO A 130 10.18 -3.72 8.00
CA PRO A 130 9.13 -2.94 7.32
C PRO A 130 9.26 -1.43 7.62
N ALA A 131 10.45 -0.83 7.35
CA ALA A 131 10.81 0.51 7.78
C ALA A 131 9.93 1.58 7.11
N VAL A 132 10.02 1.74 5.79
CA VAL A 132 9.30 2.79 5.04
C VAL A 132 7.78 2.66 5.21
N ILE A 133 7.25 1.45 5.15
CA ILE A 133 5.80 1.22 5.28
C ILE A 133 5.27 1.50 6.68
N SER A 134 6.14 1.56 7.69
CA SER A 134 5.75 1.94 9.05
C SER A 134 5.24 3.39 9.14
N LEU A 135 5.65 4.27 8.21
CA LEU A 135 5.21 5.66 8.18
C LEU A 135 3.68 5.80 8.13
N PRO A 136 2.95 5.19 7.20
CA PRO A 136 1.50 5.24 7.18
C PRO A 136 0.83 4.22 8.13
N LEU A 137 1.49 3.09 8.44
CA LEU A 137 0.90 1.97 9.20
C LEU A 137 0.79 2.26 10.70
N LEU A 138 1.91 2.58 11.36
CA LEU A 138 1.93 2.70 12.82
C LEU A 138 0.98 3.76 13.39
N PRO A 139 0.77 4.92 12.73
CA PRO A 139 -0.19 5.92 13.23
C PRO A 139 -1.66 5.50 13.08
N ARG A 140 -1.97 4.50 12.25
CA ARG A 140 -3.33 4.07 11.90
C ARG A 140 -3.76 2.73 12.50
N THR A 141 -2.81 1.97 13.05
CA THR A 141 -3.04 0.62 13.57
C THR A 141 -2.75 0.55 15.06
N ASP A 142 -3.19 -0.52 15.72
CA ASP A 142 -2.75 -0.85 17.08
C ASP A 142 -1.34 -1.48 17.03
N PRO A 143 -0.27 -0.79 17.50
CA PRO A 143 1.09 -1.31 17.41
C PRO A 143 1.30 -2.61 18.20
N ARG A 144 0.57 -2.81 19.31
CA ARG A 144 0.66 -4.04 20.09
C ARG A 144 0.09 -5.23 19.34
N ALA A 145 -1.04 -5.07 18.71
CA ALA A 145 -1.65 -6.11 17.90
C ALA A 145 -0.83 -6.37 16.62
N LEU A 146 -0.29 -5.31 16.01
CA LEU A 146 0.54 -5.39 14.81
C LEU A 146 1.87 -6.12 15.07
N ALA A 147 2.43 -6.03 16.30
CA ALA A 147 3.74 -6.58 16.66
C ALA A 147 3.88 -8.06 16.33
N ARG A 148 2.82 -8.87 16.51
CA ARG A 148 2.81 -10.28 16.12
C ARG A 148 3.24 -10.45 14.65
N TYR A 149 2.57 -9.76 13.74
CA TYR A 149 2.77 -9.90 12.30
C TYR A 149 4.05 -9.25 11.81
N TYR A 150 4.46 -8.14 12.41
CA TYR A 150 5.72 -7.44 12.12
C TYR A 150 6.94 -8.29 12.49
N LEU A 151 6.88 -9.00 13.63
CA LEU A 151 8.02 -9.78 14.13
C LEU A 151 8.10 -11.19 13.54
N THR A 152 6.96 -11.77 13.14
CA THR A 152 6.93 -13.16 12.65
C THR A 152 6.84 -13.27 11.12
N GLY A 153 6.34 -12.23 10.45
CA GLY A 153 6.03 -12.28 9.03
C GLY A 153 4.92 -13.28 8.68
N GLU A 154 4.13 -13.73 9.67
CA GLU A 154 3.04 -14.65 9.42
C GLU A 154 1.90 -14.02 8.64
N ARG A 155 1.09 -14.85 7.99
CA ARG A 155 -0.09 -14.40 7.25
C ARG A 155 -1.24 -14.15 8.21
N PHE A 156 -2.05 -13.15 7.88
CA PHE A 156 -3.33 -12.90 8.56
C PHE A 156 -4.44 -12.68 7.53
N ASP A 157 -5.65 -12.90 7.97
CA ASP A 157 -6.86 -12.81 7.16
C ASP A 157 -7.45 -11.39 7.15
N PRO A 158 -8.48 -11.12 6.31
CA PRO A 158 -9.12 -9.82 6.24
C PRO A 158 -9.85 -9.41 7.52
N ALA A 159 -10.42 -10.35 8.28
CA ALA A 159 -11.09 -10.04 9.55
C ALA A 159 -10.10 -9.49 10.58
N GLU A 160 -8.92 -10.12 10.65
CA GLU A 160 -7.83 -9.61 11.48
C GLU A 160 -7.30 -8.27 10.97
N ALA A 161 -7.20 -8.08 9.66
CA ALA A 161 -6.80 -6.78 9.08
C ALA A 161 -7.77 -5.64 9.46
N VAL A 162 -9.08 -5.91 9.53
CA VAL A 162 -10.08 -4.96 10.06
C VAL A 162 -9.84 -4.71 11.55
N ARG A 163 -9.62 -5.77 12.34
CA ARG A 163 -9.35 -5.65 13.79
C ARG A 163 -8.10 -4.81 14.09
N LEU A 164 -7.08 -4.90 13.24
CA LEU A 164 -5.85 -4.11 13.33
C LEU A 164 -6.04 -2.63 12.95
N GLY A 165 -7.14 -2.27 12.29
CA GLY A 165 -7.36 -0.95 11.71
C GLY A 165 -6.71 -0.74 10.34
N LEU A 166 -6.24 -1.81 9.69
CA LEU A 166 -5.65 -1.76 8.35
C LEU A 166 -6.71 -1.70 7.25
N LEU A 167 -7.85 -2.35 7.46
CA LEU A 167 -9.01 -2.32 6.58
C LEU A 167 -10.18 -1.60 7.24
N THR A 168 -11.00 -0.95 6.42
CA THR A 168 -12.30 -0.41 6.83
C THR A 168 -13.34 -1.53 6.92
N VAL A 169 -13.32 -2.44 5.94
CA VAL A 169 -14.30 -3.52 5.85
C VAL A 169 -13.75 -4.71 5.05
N THR A 170 -14.25 -5.90 5.35
CA THR A 170 -14.11 -7.10 4.51
C THR A 170 -15.48 -7.59 4.08
N ALA A 171 -15.61 -8.08 2.85
CA ALA A 171 -16.85 -8.59 2.28
C ALA A 171 -16.57 -9.67 1.22
N ASP A 172 -17.55 -10.51 0.96
CA ASP A 172 -17.49 -11.46 -0.16
C ASP A 172 -17.54 -10.72 -1.50
N ASP A 173 -18.39 -9.71 -1.61
CA ASP A 173 -18.43 -8.76 -2.73
C ASP A 173 -17.91 -7.39 -2.29
N VAL A 174 -16.68 -7.07 -2.72
CA VAL A 174 -16.01 -5.81 -2.39
C VAL A 174 -16.68 -4.63 -3.10
N ASP A 175 -17.24 -4.83 -4.28
CA ASP A 175 -17.88 -3.77 -5.05
C ASP A 175 -19.20 -3.38 -4.42
N GLU A 176 -19.98 -4.35 -3.93
CA GLU A 176 -21.20 -4.09 -3.16
C GLU A 176 -20.88 -3.34 -1.86
N ALA A 177 -19.83 -3.73 -1.14
CA ALA A 177 -19.42 -3.05 0.09
C ALA A 177 -18.94 -1.62 -0.16
N LEU A 178 -18.26 -1.35 -1.29
CA LEU A 178 -17.77 -0.02 -1.64
C LEU A 178 -18.81 0.88 -2.29
N ALA A 179 -19.91 0.35 -2.85
CA ALA A 179 -20.91 1.13 -3.56
C ALA A 179 -21.47 2.30 -2.72
N PRO A 180 -21.91 2.12 -1.45
CA PRO A 180 -22.41 3.22 -0.62
C PRO A 180 -21.31 4.23 -0.26
N VAL A 181 -20.07 3.79 -0.09
CA VAL A 181 -18.90 4.66 0.18
C VAL A 181 -18.67 5.58 -1.01
N LEU A 182 -18.56 5.02 -2.22
CA LEU A 182 -18.33 5.79 -3.43
C LEU A 182 -19.51 6.72 -3.76
N ASP A 183 -20.74 6.31 -3.48
CA ASP A 183 -21.90 7.18 -3.63
C ASP A 183 -21.85 8.37 -2.64
N GLY A 184 -21.48 8.13 -1.39
CA GLY A 184 -21.26 9.17 -0.39
C GLY A 184 -20.18 10.17 -0.82
N LEU A 185 -19.05 9.69 -1.32
CA LEU A 185 -17.98 10.55 -1.83
C LEU A 185 -18.42 11.41 -3.03
N ARG A 186 -19.22 10.85 -3.95
CA ARG A 186 -19.77 11.58 -5.11
C ARG A 186 -20.71 12.71 -4.69
N ARG A 187 -21.46 12.54 -3.62
CA ARG A 187 -22.42 13.54 -3.10
C ARG A 187 -21.78 14.62 -2.23
N SER A 188 -20.51 14.42 -1.84
CA SER A 188 -19.80 15.34 -0.96
C SER A 188 -19.11 16.46 -1.74
N ALA A 189 -19.06 17.66 -1.15
CA ALA A 189 -18.37 18.81 -1.76
C ALA A 189 -16.85 18.57 -1.84
N PRO A 190 -16.19 18.83 -3.00
CA PRO A 190 -14.77 18.50 -3.19
C PRO A 190 -13.84 19.16 -2.18
N GLN A 191 -14.05 20.45 -1.92
CA GLN A 191 -13.22 21.18 -0.97
C GLN A 191 -13.41 20.64 0.46
N ALA A 192 -14.65 20.32 0.86
CA ALA A 192 -14.91 19.75 2.18
C ALA A 192 -14.27 18.37 2.32
N LEU A 193 -14.27 17.53 1.28
CA LEU A 193 -13.57 16.25 1.28
C LEU A 193 -12.06 16.43 1.47
N ALA A 194 -11.44 17.37 0.72
CA ALA A 194 -10.01 17.63 0.83
C ALA A 194 -9.63 18.10 2.25
N GLU A 195 -10.39 19.03 2.83
CA GLU A 195 -10.12 19.53 4.19
C GLU A 195 -10.39 18.45 5.25
N THR A 196 -11.45 17.64 5.10
CA THR A 196 -11.72 16.51 6.00
C THR A 196 -10.60 15.48 5.96
N LYS A 197 -10.09 15.15 4.76
CA LYS A 197 -8.93 14.28 4.62
C LYS A 197 -7.71 14.83 5.35
N ARG A 198 -7.40 16.13 5.22
CA ARG A 198 -6.30 16.78 5.94
C ARG A 198 -6.42 16.62 7.44
N LEU A 199 -7.63 16.78 8.01
CA LEU A 199 -7.87 16.55 9.45
C LEU A 199 -7.55 15.11 9.86
N LEU A 200 -7.98 14.13 9.07
CA LEU A 200 -7.79 12.71 9.35
C LEU A 200 -6.32 12.27 9.20
N THR A 201 -5.58 12.92 8.30
CA THR A 201 -4.21 12.51 7.94
C THR A 201 -3.12 13.31 8.63
N ALA A 202 -3.45 14.36 9.38
CA ALA A 202 -2.49 15.27 10.02
C ALA A 202 -1.42 14.51 10.84
N ARG A 203 -1.84 13.60 11.73
CA ARG A 203 -0.91 12.81 12.56
C ARG A 203 -0.04 11.86 11.76
N VAL A 204 -0.54 11.35 10.64
CA VAL A 204 0.24 10.50 9.74
C VAL A 204 1.34 11.32 9.08
N LEU A 205 1.01 12.53 8.59
CA LEU A 205 1.97 13.44 7.98
C LEU A 205 3.06 13.90 8.96
N GLU A 206 2.70 14.16 10.23
CA GLU A 206 3.69 14.42 11.30
C GLU A 206 4.71 13.27 11.43
N THR A 207 4.28 12.03 11.26
CA THR A 207 5.19 10.87 11.27
C THR A 207 6.13 10.88 10.06
N PHE A 208 5.62 11.23 8.88
CA PHE A 208 6.47 11.40 7.69
C PHE A 208 7.51 12.51 7.89
N ASP A 209 7.10 13.66 8.41
CA ASP A 209 8.00 14.81 8.63
C ASP A 209 9.10 14.49 9.65
N ARG A 210 8.77 13.72 10.67
CA ARG A 210 9.70 13.36 11.74
C ARG A 210 10.63 12.19 11.37
N ASP A 211 10.08 11.13 10.77
CA ASP A 211 10.73 9.82 10.72
C ASP A 211 11.17 9.39 9.31
N ALA A 212 10.70 10.04 8.21
CA ALA A 212 10.96 9.57 6.86
C ALA A 212 12.45 9.38 6.58
N ALA A 213 13.27 10.38 6.85
CA ALA A 213 14.72 10.31 6.58
C ALA A 213 15.40 9.16 7.34
N SER A 214 15.05 8.95 8.62
CA SER A 214 15.65 7.88 9.44
C SER A 214 15.19 6.49 8.99
N LEU A 215 13.93 6.33 8.60
CA LEU A 215 13.39 5.05 8.13
C LEU A 215 13.86 4.72 6.72
N THR A 216 14.04 5.71 5.83
CA THR A 216 14.70 5.54 4.54
C THR A 216 16.15 5.06 4.73
N ALA A 217 16.92 5.72 5.60
CA ALA A 217 18.30 5.32 5.91
C ALA A 217 18.37 3.92 6.53
N LEU A 218 17.42 3.56 7.42
CA LEU A 218 17.30 2.22 7.99
C LEU A 218 17.04 1.19 6.90
N SER A 219 16.11 1.47 5.99
CA SER A 219 15.78 0.58 4.87
C SER A 219 17.01 0.34 3.99
N ALA A 220 17.66 1.39 3.51
CA ALA A 220 18.88 1.30 2.68
C ALA A 220 19.98 0.50 3.37
N ARG A 221 20.23 0.77 4.67
CA ARG A 221 21.24 0.05 5.45
C ARG A 221 20.92 -1.44 5.56
N LEU A 222 19.67 -1.81 5.84
CA LEU A 222 19.29 -3.21 5.98
C LEU A 222 19.38 -3.97 4.65
N PHE A 223 18.92 -3.38 3.55
CA PHE A 223 19.04 -4.00 2.21
C PHE A 223 20.50 -4.23 1.77
N SER A 224 21.48 -3.50 2.34
CA SER A 224 22.91 -3.68 2.05
C SER A 224 23.57 -4.79 2.89
N THR A 225 22.88 -5.42 3.83
CA THR A 225 23.45 -6.44 4.73
C THR A 225 23.58 -7.81 4.06
N ASP A 226 24.48 -8.64 4.59
CA ASP A 226 24.62 -10.05 4.18
C ASP A 226 23.34 -10.86 4.51
N GLN A 227 22.67 -10.53 5.61
CA GLN A 227 21.40 -11.17 5.96
C GLN A 227 20.29 -10.88 4.93
N ALA A 228 20.17 -9.64 4.48
CA ALA A 228 19.21 -9.29 3.43
C ALA A 228 19.57 -9.99 2.09
N ARG A 229 20.85 -10.04 1.74
CA ARG A 229 21.32 -10.76 0.54
C ARG A 229 20.96 -12.23 0.59
N GLU A 230 21.26 -12.90 1.71
CA GLU A 230 20.88 -14.31 1.93
C GLU A 230 19.37 -14.49 1.88
N GLY A 231 18.60 -13.70 2.62
CA GLY A 231 17.14 -13.82 2.68
C GLY A 231 16.46 -13.60 1.33
N MET A 232 16.90 -12.61 0.57
CA MET A 232 16.39 -12.37 -0.79
C MET A 232 16.77 -13.51 -1.75
N THR A 233 18.01 -14.02 -1.67
CA THR A 233 18.45 -15.15 -2.48
C THR A 233 17.64 -16.40 -2.14
N ALA A 234 17.52 -16.74 -0.86
CA ALA A 234 16.72 -17.87 -0.40
C ALA A 234 15.26 -17.80 -0.87
N PHE A 235 14.66 -16.60 -0.78
CA PHE A 235 13.30 -16.38 -1.26
C PHE A 235 13.16 -16.62 -2.77
N LEU A 236 14.10 -16.10 -3.58
CA LEU A 236 14.08 -16.28 -5.05
C LEU A 236 14.33 -17.73 -5.45
N GLU A 237 15.18 -18.44 -4.72
CA GLU A 237 15.49 -19.87 -4.90
C GLU A 237 14.45 -20.81 -4.28
N ARG A 238 13.46 -20.29 -3.55
CA ARG A 238 12.41 -21.06 -2.85
C ARG A 238 12.98 -22.07 -1.85
N ARG A 239 14.02 -21.70 -1.14
CA ARG A 239 14.63 -22.45 -0.04
C ARG A 239 14.51 -21.70 1.28
N ASP A 240 14.77 -22.37 2.37
CA ASP A 240 14.91 -21.72 3.66
C ASP A 240 16.20 -20.88 3.71
N ALA A 241 16.13 -19.74 4.40
CA ALA A 241 17.30 -18.93 4.67
C ALA A 241 18.20 -19.59 5.74
N ALA A 242 19.49 -19.25 5.74
CA ALA A 242 20.50 -19.90 6.59
C ALA A 242 20.23 -19.79 8.10
N TRP A 243 19.37 -18.89 8.55
CA TRP A 243 18.99 -18.75 9.96
C TRP A 243 17.76 -19.57 10.36
N VAL A 244 17.13 -20.31 9.44
CA VAL A 244 16.03 -21.21 9.78
C VAL A 244 16.63 -22.50 10.34
N VAL A 245 16.35 -22.79 11.61
CA VAL A 245 16.87 -23.95 12.35
C VAL A 245 15.75 -24.91 12.70
#